data_03cb529f949086650980e894eb5478c7
#
_entry.id   03cb529f949086650980e894eb5478c7
#
_cell.length_a   1.000
_cell.length_b   1.000
_cell.length_c   1.000
_cell.angle_alpha   90.00
_cell.angle_beta   90.00
_cell.angle_gamma   90.00
#
_symmetry.space_group_name_H-M   'P 1'
#
loop_
_entity.id
_entity.type
_entity.pdbx_description
1 polymer ?
#
loop_
_entity_poly.entity_id
_entity_poly.type
_entity_poly.pdbx_seq_one_letter_code
_entity_poly.pdbx_strand_id
1 'polypeptide(L)'
;MKQLKSLSTFALSAALAGASILAWPMAADAEYPERPLTLIVPWGAGGGTDATGRMIAGLLQDELGQPVNVVNRTGGSGVVGHSAIATAEPDGYTIGVVTVEIGMMHWAGLTELTGKDYTPIALYNYDAAGIQVRADSEWETAGDFIDAVKANPGKFKGSGTGQGGIWHLALAGMLNDAGAGADGAPWVPSKGAAPGLQELVAGGVDVVTSSVVEASALIAAGRVKSLAVMGEERLGAFAAVPTLKEATGSDWQMAAWRGVAGPAGMPDEATAKISAALEVVWNSDEFQEFMKGRGFGLVWKPGAEFATWMENSDAALGTVMQAVGLAK
;
A
#
# COMPACT_ATOMS: atom_id res chain seq x y z
N MET A 1 -14.36 7.39 -106.56
CA MET A 1 -14.59 5.95 -106.42
C MET A 1 -13.87 5.42 -105.14
N LYS A 2 -14.70 4.80 -104.29
CA LYS A 2 -14.31 3.82 -103.24
C LYS A 2 -13.48 4.32 -102.07
N GLN A 3 -14.10 4.62 -100.90
CA GLN A 3 -14.67 3.65 -99.95
C GLN A 3 -13.69 2.70 -99.31
N LEU A 4 -13.75 2.81 -97.96
CA LEU A 4 -13.57 1.80 -96.94
C LEU A 4 -12.17 1.52 -96.43
N LYS A 5 -12.13 1.71 -95.17
CA LYS A 5 -11.70 0.87 -94.04
C LYS A 5 -10.73 1.53 -93.11
N SER A 6 -11.19 1.86 -91.94
CA SER A 6 -10.46 1.47 -90.72
C SER A 6 -11.31 1.77 -89.51
N LEU A 7 -12.15 0.84 -89.18
CA LEU A 7 -12.67 0.62 -87.83
C LEU A 7 -11.83 -0.48 -87.20
N SER A 8 -10.98 -0.18 -86.26
CA SER A 8 -10.52 -1.20 -85.31
C SER A 8 -9.20 -0.71 -84.56
N THR A 9 -9.31 0.26 -83.71
CA THR A 9 -8.30 0.51 -82.69
C THR A 9 -8.85 1.37 -81.56
N PHE A 10 -10.00 1.04 -81.02
CA PHE A 10 -10.60 1.72 -79.86
C PHE A 10 -11.22 0.71 -78.88
N ALA A 11 -10.50 -0.35 -78.51
CA ALA A 11 -11.03 -1.34 -77.57
C ALA A 11 -9.94 -2.01 -76.72
N LEU A 12 -8.91 -1.28 -76.30
CA LEU A 12 -7.94 -1.90 -75.41
C LEU A 12 -7.29 -0.88 -74.38
N SER A 13 -8.02 0.16 -73.98
CA SER A 13 -7.52 1.13 -73.00
C SER A 13 -8.47 1.36 -71.81
N ALA A 14 -9.42 0.45 -71.55
CA ALA A 14 -10.41 0.65 -70.51
C ALA A 14 -10.38 -0.45 -69.41
N ALA A 15 -9.25 -1.14 -69.18
CA ALA A 15 -9.18 -2.24 -68.21
C ALA A 15 -8.04 -2.14 -67.20
N LEU A 16 -7.44 -0.95 -66.96
CA LEU A 16 -6.39 -0.78 -65.94
C LEU A 16 -6.67 0.35 -64.91
N ALA A 17 -7.90 0.77 -64.73
CA ALA A 17 -8.30 1.81 -63.76
C ALA A 17 -9.29 1.28 -62.74
N GLY A 18 -8.93 0.26 -61.96
CA GLY A 18 -9.91 -0.34 -61.04
C GLY A 18 -9.37 -1.16 -59.87
N ALA A 19 -8.13 -0.95 -59.44
CA ALA A 19 -7.63 -1.64 -58.25
C ALA A 19 -6.71 -0.76 -57.41
N SER A 20 -7.17 0.47 -57.13
CA SER A 20 -6.63 1.18 -55.93
C SER A 20 -7.33 0.59 -54.70
N ILE A 21 -6.80 -0.53 -54.20
CA ILE A 21 -7.13 -1.02 -52.87
C ILE A 21 -6.71 0.10 -51.96
N LEU A 22 -7.67 0.85 -51.43
CA LEU A 22 -7.53 1.70 -50.24
C LEU A 22 -7.08 0.78 -49.10
N ALA A 23 -5.77 0.55 -48.98
CA ALA A 23 -5.18 0.09 -47.73
C ALA A 23 -5.42 1.24 -46.74
N TRP A 24 -6.56 1.20 -46.03
CA TRP A 24 -6.65 1.93 -44.79
C TRP A 24 -5.47 1.47 -43.93
N PRO A 25 -4.66 2.40 -43.40
CA PRO A 25 -3.69 2.02 -42.39
C PRO A 25 -4.55 1.38 -41.28
N MET A 26 -4.36 0.08 -41.02
CA MET A 26 -4.71 -0.47 -39.72
C MET A 26 -3.94 0.43 -38.74
N ALA A 27 -4.66 1.26 -37.99
CA ALA A 27 -4.09 1.86 -36.83
C ALA A 27 -3.54 0.68 -36.03
N ALA A 28 -2.23 0.56 -35.94
CA ALA A 28 -1.64 -0.30 -34.93
C ALA A 28 -2.21 0.24 -33.63
N ASP A 29 -3.03 -0.55 -32.93
CA ASP A 29 -3.42 -0.21 -31.58
C ASP A 29 -2.12 0.02 -30.85
N ALA A 30 -1.91 1.26 -30.39
CA ALA A 30 -0.68 1.61 -29.74
C ALA A 30 -0.63 0.81 -28.43
N GLU A 31 0.48 0.12 -28.21
CA GLU A 31 0.62 -0.83 -27.10
C GLU A 31 0.62 -0.08 -25.77
N TYR A 32 -0.30 -0.39 -24.88
CA TYR A 32 -0.32 0.16 -23.51
C TYR A 32 0.97 -0.18 -22.76
N PRO A 33 1.60 0.79 -22.00
CA PRO A 33 1.22 2.19 -21.85
C PRO A 33 1.91 3.12 -22.86
N GLU A 34 1.17 4.12 -23.40
CA GLU A 34 1.68 5.13 -24.33
C GLU A 34 2.16 6.43 -23.67
N ARG A 35 1.83 6.63 -22.40
CA ARG A 35 2.10 7.84 -21.63
C ARG A 35 2.43 7.52 -20.17
N PRO A 36 3.01 8.49 -19.43
CA PRO A 36 3.36 8.29 -18.02
C PRO A 36 2.18 7.84 -17.15
N LEU A 37 2.46 6.97 -16.19
CA LEU A 37 1.53 6.54 -15.15
C LEU A 37 1.68 7.40 -13.89
N THR A 38 0.64 7.43 -13.10
CA THR A 38 0.64 7.99 -11.73
C THR A 38 0.47 6.86 -10.72
N LEU A 39 1.36 6.78 -9.74
CA LEU A 39 1.23 5.90 -8.59
C LEU A 39 0.91 6.74 -7.35
N ILE A 40 -0.32 6.61 -6.84
CA ILE A 40 -0.78 7.32 -5.64
C ILE A 40 -0.31 6.57 -4.39
N VAL A 41 0.27 7.33 -3.45
CA VAL A 41 0.62 6.85 -2.11
C VAL A 41 -0.28 7.55 -1.10
N PRO A 42 -1.13 6.85 -0.31
CA PRO A 42 -2.13 7.46 0.56
C PRO A 42 -1.56 8.02 1.87
N TRP A 43 -0.26 7.90 2.10
CA TRP A 43 0.43 8.29 3.33
C TRP A 43 1.55 9.28 3.08
N GLY A 44 2.06 9.88 4.16
CA GLY A 44 3.14 10.86 4.14
C GLY A 44 4.45 10.31 3.58
N ALA A 45 5.21 11.19 2.92
CA ALA A 45 6.53 10.87 2.41
C ALA A 45 7.48 10.41 3.53
N GLY A 46 8.38 9.47 3.19
CA GLY A 46 9.39 8.91 4.11
C GLY A 46 8.89 7.76 5.00
N GLY A 47 7.60 7.42 4.97
CA GLY A 47 7.07 6.21 5.62
C GLY A 47 7.26 4.96 4.77
N GLY A 48 6.93 3.79 5.33
CA GLY A 48 7.11 2.50 4.64
C GLY A 48 6.35 2.39 3.33
N THR A 49 5.12 2.91 3.27
CA THR A 49 4.30 2.92 2.05
C THR A 49 4.90 3.81 0.96
N ASP A 50 5.45 4.96 1.32
CA ASP A 50 6.12 5.84 0.37
C ASP A 50 7.44 5.24 -0.13
N ALA A 51 8.23 4.68 0.77
CA ALA A 51 9.52 4.07 0.43
C ALA A 51 9.35 2.88 -0.53
N THR A 52 8.41 1.96 -0.24
CA THR A 52 8.13 0.80 -1.10
C THR A 52 7.45 1.20 -2.40
N GLY A 53 6.53 2.17 -2.37
CA GLY A 53 5.87 2.70 -3.56
C GLY A 53 6.85 3.37 -4.54
N ARG A 54 7.84 4.12 -4.04
CA ARG A 54 8.89 4.73 -4.90
C ARG A 54 9.83 3.69 -5.49
N MET A 55 10.16 2.66 -4.72
CA MET A 55 10.97 1.55 -5.22
C MET A 55 10.24 0.81 -6.36
N ILE A 56 8.97 0.46 -6.14
CA ILE A 56 8.13 -0.16 -7.17
C ILE A 56 8.00 0.75 -8.40
N ALA A 57 7.71 2.05 -8.22
CA ALA A 57 7.55 2.97 -9.33
C ALA A 57 8.81 3.11 -10.20
N GLY A 58 10.00 3.15 -9.56
CA GLY A 58 11.27 3.21 -10.27
C GLY A 58 11.49 1.97 -11.16
N LEU A 59 11.27 0.78 -10.60
CA LEU A 59 11.44 -0.47 -11.34
C LEU A 59 10.33 -0.69 -12.39
N LEU A 60 9.07 -0.33 -12.06
CA LEU A 60 7.97 -0.41 -13.05
C LEU A 60 8.21 0.50 -14.24
N GLN A 61 8.87 1.66 -14.06
CA GLN A 61 9.22 2.55 -15.17
C GLN A 61 10.09 1.84 -16.19
N ASP A 62 11.07 1.07 -15.74
CA ASP A 62 11.98 0.34 -16.62
C ASP A 62 11.26 -0.80 -17.35
N GLU A 63 10.37 -1.52 -16.66
CA GLU A 63 9.59 -2.62 -17.24
C GLU A 63 8.49 -2.15 -18.20
N LEU A 64 7.86 -1.01 -17.93
CA LEU A 64 6.78 -0.47 -18.76
C LEU A 64 7.27 0.47 -19.87
N GLY A 65 8.53 0.91 -19.83
CA GLY A 65 9.09 1.88 -20.77
C GLY A 65 8.46 3.29 -20.69
N GLN A 66 7.72 3.58 -19.62
CA GLN A 66 7.06 4.87 -19.39
C GLN A 66 7.32 5.35 -17.95
N PRO A 67 7.45 6.66 -17.72
CA PRO A 67 7.62 7.20 -16.38
C PRO A 67 6.46 6.81 -15.45
N VAL A 68 6.78 6.45 -14.20
CA VAL A 68 5.79 6.19 -13.14
C VAL A 68 5.96 7.24 -12.04
N ASN A 69 5.10 8.25 -12.04
CA ASN A 69 5.17 9.40 -11.15
C ASN A 69 4.50 9.10 -9.80
N VAL A 70 5.25 9.20 -8.71
CA VAL A 70 4.72 8.98 -7.35
C VAL A 70 4.13 10.26 -6.78
N VAL A 71 2.87 10.20 -6.32
CA VAL A 71 2.15 11.32 -5.70
C VAL A 71 1.61 10.94 -4.34
N ASN A 72 2.07 11.61 -3.29
CA ASN A 72 1.50 11.42 -1.95
C ASN A 72 0.18 12.20 -1.82
N ARG A 73 -0.93 11.50 -1.50
CA ARG A 73 -2.24 12.08 -1.21
C ARG A 73 -2.69 11.68 0.18
N THR A 74 -2.47 12.54 1.16
CA THR A 74 -2.69 12.25 2.58
C THR A 74 -3.95 12.92 3.13
N GLY A 75 -4.53 12.37 4.18
CA GLY A 75 -5.64 12.97 4.92
C GLY A 75 -6.80 12.01 5.19
N GLY A 76 -7.68 12.37 6.13
CA GLY A 76 -8.86 11.58 6.49
C GLY A 76 -8.54 10.14 6.88
N SER A 77 -7.46 9.90 7.60
CA SER A 77 -7.01 8.54 7.99
C SER A 77 -6.79 7.61 6.78
N GLY A 78 -6.28 8.15 5.66
CA GLY A 78 -6.04 7.42 4.42
C GLY A 78 -7.14 7.57 3.38
N VAL A 79 -8.34 8.05 3.74
CA VAL A 79 -9.49 8.19 2.82
C VAL A 79 -9.15 9.01 1.58
N VAL A 80 -8.43 10.14 1.73
CA VAL A 80 -8.12 11.03 0.60
C VAL A 80 -7.33 10.31 -0.50
N GLY A 81 -6.30 9.55 -0.12
CA GLY A 81 -5.48 8.83 -1.10
C GLY A 81 -6.18 7.62 -1.69
N HIS A 82 -6.81 6.80 -0.84
CA HIS A 82 -7.54 5.63 -1.29
C HIS A 82 -8.75 6.00 -2.18
N SER A 83 -9.50 7.06 -1.84
CA SER A 83 -10.56 7.57 -2.71
C SER A 83 -10.04 8.06 -4.05
N ALA A 84 -8.86 8.73 -4.05
CA ALA A 84 -8.26 9.20 -5.29
C ALA A 84 -7.81 8.06 -6.21
N ILE A 85 -7.48 6.87 -5.67
CA ILE A 85 -7.24 5.66 -6.45
C ILE A 85 -8.56 5.09 -6.97
N ALA A 86 -9.54 4.87 -6.08
CA ALA A 86 -10.83 4.23 -6.41
C ALA A 86 -11.66 5.02 -7.43
N THR A 87 -11.55 6.36 -7.42
CA THR A 87 -12.34 7.24 -8.30
C THR A 87 -11.57 7.77 -9.51
N ALA A 88 -10.38 7.27 -9.77
CA ALA A 88 -9.63 7.60 -10.98
C ALA A 88 -10.32 7.00 -12.22
N GLU A 89 -9.99 7.52 -13.41
CA GLU A 89 -10.41 6.88 -14.65
C GLU A 89 -9.84 5.46 -14.72
N PRO A 90 -10.68 4.45 -15.03
CA PRO A 90 -10.24 3.05 -15.05
C PRO A 90 -9.49 2.70 -16.34
N ASP A 91 -8.55 3.53 -16.76
CA ASP A 91 -7.78 3.39 -18.00
C ASP A 91 -6.37 2.80 -17.80
N GLY A 92 -6.01 2.47 -16.56
CA GLY A 92 -4.71 1.91 -16.19
C GLY A 92 -3.62 2.95 -15.96
N TYR A 93 -3.83 4.23 -16.22
CA TYR A 93 -2.80 5.26 -16.03
C TYR A 93 -2.73 5.87 -14.63
N THR A 94 -3.73 5.59 -13.79
CA THR A 94 -3.67 5.90 -12.37
C THR A 94 -3.83 4.62 -11.58
N ILE A 95 -2.77 4.24 -10.89
CA ILE A 95 -2.75 3.13 -9.93
C ILE A 95 -2.30 3.66 -8.58
N GLY A 96 -2.31 2.84 -7.55
CA GLY A 96 -1.84 3.28 -6.25
C GLY A 96 -1.39 2.13 -5.35
N VAL A 97 -0.67 2.49 -4.31
CA VAL A 97 -0.44 1.58 -3.19
C VAL A 97 -1.68 1.61 -2.31
N VAL A 98 -2.45 0.55 -2.33
CA VAL A 98 -3.54 0.34 -1.37
C VAL A 98 -3.01 -0.33 -0.11
N THR A 99 -3.56 0.05 1.03
CA THR A 99 -3.11 -0.43 2.33
C THR A 99 -4.26 -1.04 3.13
N VAL A 100 -3.93 -1.73 4.19
CA VAL A 100 -4.86 -2.44 5.07
C VAL A 100 -6.08 -1.60 5.48
N GLU A 101 -5.96 -0.27 5.47
CA GLU A 101 -7.03 0.65 5.85
C GLU A 101 -8.25 0.61 4.93
N ILE A 102 -8.13 0.11 3.68
CA ILE A 102 -9.32 -0.07 2.83
C ILE A 102 -10.32 -1.06 3.43
N GLY A 103 -9.86 -2.03 4.24
CA GLY A 103 -10.71 -2.92 5.04
C GLY A 103 -11.06 -2.37 6.43
N MET A 104 -10.81 -1.09 6.72
CA MET A 104 -11.02 -0.48 8.03
C MET A 104 -11.82 0.82 7.99
N MET A 105 -11.63 1.63 6.94
CA MET A 105 -12.18 3.00 6.86
C MET A 105 -13.70 3.02 6.92
N HIS A 106 -14.39 2.07 6.29
CA HIS A 106 -15.86 1.97 6.31
C HIS A 106 -16.37 1.51 7.69
N TRP A 107 -15.68 0.60 8.38
CA TRP A 107 -15.98 0.25 9.76
C TRP A 107 -15.85 1.44 10.71
N ALA A 108 -14.88 2.31 10.48
CA ALA A 108 -14.70 3.55 11.23
C ALA A 108 -15.72 4.65 10.85
N GLY A 109 -16.61 4.40 9.87
CA GLY A 109 -17.61 5.37 9.36
C GLY A 109 -16.99 6.59 8.67
N LEU A 110 -15.82 6.42 8.04
CA LEU A 110 -15.09 7.48 7.34
C LEU A 110 -15.40 7.54 5.84
N THR A 111 -15.86 6.43 5.25
CA THR A 111 -16.17 6.29 3.82
C THR A 111 -17.03 5.04 3.61
N GLU A 112 -17.65 4.92 2.44
CA GLU A 112 -18.33 3.69 2.00
C GLU A 112 -17.41 2.77 1.19
N LEU A 113 -16.17 3.20 0.87
CA LEU A 113 -15.23 2.43 0.05
C LEU A 113 -14.80 1.15 0.77
N THR A 114 -14.70 0.08 -0.02
CA THR A 114 -14.26 -1.26 0.40
C THR A 114 -13.23 -1.80 -0.60
N GLY A 115 -12.70 -2.99 -0.39
CA GLY A 115 -11.83 -3.67 -1.34
C GLY A 115 -12.45 -3.88 -2.74
N LYS A 116 -13.79 -3.84 -2.86
CA LYS A 116 -14.53 -4.03 -4.12
C LYS A 116 -14.47 -2.82 -5.07
N ASP A 117 -14.06 -1.67 -4.56
CA ASP A 117 -13.91 -0.44 -5.34
C ASP A 117 -12.58 -0.36 -6.08
N TYR A 118 -11.81 -1.45 -6.05
CA TYR A 118 -10.49 -1.54 -6.66
C TYR A 118 -10.35 -2.75 -7.60
N THR A 119 -9.51 -2.60 -8.62
CA THR A 119 -8.96 -3.70 -9.41
C THR A 119 -7.63 -4.11 -8.77
N PRO A 120 -7.56 -5.27 -8.07
CA PRO A 120 -6.35 -5.70 -7.38
C PRO A 120 -5.30 -6.16 -8.40
N ILE A 121 -4.05 -5.72 -8.23
CA ILE A 121 -2.91 -6.12 -9.07
C ILE A 121 -2.05 -7.14 -8.34
N ALA A 122 -1.48 -6.77 -7.20
CA ALA A 122 -0.80 -7.73 -6.32
C ALA A 122 -0.60 -7.18 -4.90
N LEU A 123 -0.64 -8.07 -3.91
CA LEU A 123 -0.10 -7.86 -2.57
C LEU A 123 1.41 -8.12 -2.60
N TYR A 124 2.20 -7.21 -1.99
CA TYR A 124 3.66 -7.33 -2.04
C TYR A 124 4.35 -7.24 -0.68
N ASN A 125 3.65 -6.78 0.37
CA ASN A 125 4.27 -6.52 1.67
C ASN A 125 3.32 -6.81 2.83
N TYR A 126 3.89 -7.32 3.93
CA TYR A 126 3.20 -7.57 5.20
C TYR A 126 4.15 -7.31 6.37
N ASP A 127 3.89 -6.25 7.16
CA ASP A 127 4.76 -5.81 8.25
C ASP A 127 4.05 -5.86 9.59
N ALA A 128 4.59 -6.64 10.52
CA ALA A 128 4.08 -6.67 11.88
C ALA A 128 4.27 -5.29 12.58
N ALA A 129 3.28 -4.90 13.37
CA ALA A 129 3.37 -3.75 14.25
C ALA A 129 4.49 -3.92 15.29
N GLY A 130 5.07 -2.82 15.73
CA GLY A 130 6.01 -2.80 16.85
C GLY A 130 5.61 -1.74 17.86
N ILE A 131 6.29 -1.68 18.98
CA ILE A 131 6.11 -0.70 20.06
C ILE A 131 7.36 0.16 20.11
N GLN A 132 7.30 1.38 19.59
CA GLN A 132 8.43 2.30 19.56
C GLN A 132 8.26 3.37 20.65
N VAL A 133 9.33 3.60 21.42
CA VAL A 133 9.42 4.66 22.41
C VAL A 133 10.71 5.45 22.19
N ARG A 134 10.84 6.64 22.79
CA ARG A 134 12.12 7.37 22.74
C ARG A 134 13.23 6.53 23.38
N ALA A 135 14.44 6.67 22.89
CA ALA A 135 15.60 5.93 23.41
C ALA A 135 15.88 6.21 24.90
N ASP A 136 15.54 7.41 25.38
CA ASP A 136 15.67 7.84 26.79
C ASP A 136 14.43 7.56 27.65
N SER A 137 13.45 6.81 27.12
CA SER A 137 12.29 6.37 27.89
C SER A 137 12.71 5.46 29.05
N GLU A 138 12.02 5.58 30.19
CA GLU A 138 12.19 4.70 31.35
C GLU A 138 11.70 3.25 31.09
N TRP A 139 10.90 3.02 30.06
CA TRP A 139 10.41 1.70 29.71
C TRP A 139 11.46 0.92 28.92
N GLU A 140 11.87 -0.22 29.45
CA GLU A 140 12.85 -1.11 28.81
C GLU A 140 12.16 -2.30 28.12
N THR A 141 10.93 -2.65 28.53
CA THR A 141 10.14 -3.75 27.99
C THR A 141 8.73 -3.29 27.60
N ALA A 142 8.04 -4.10 26.77
CA ALA A 142 6.61 -3.87 26.48
C ALA A 142 5.75 -3.99 27.76
N GLY A 143 6.14 -4.86 28.69
CA GLY A 143 5.50 -4.99 30.00
C GLY A 143 5.55 -3.70 30.80
N ASP A 144 6.70 -3.04 30.88
CA ASP A 144 6.86 -1.75 31.61
C ASP A 144 5.91 -0.68 31.06
N PHE A 145 5.80 -0.58 29.73
CA PHE A 145 4.86 0.35 29.09
C PHE A 145 3.40 0.02 29.43
N ILE A 146 3.00 -1.26 29.29
CA ILE A 146 1.65 -1.70 29.59
C ILE A 146 1.29 -1.45 31.06
N ASP A 147 2.19 -1.76 31.98
CA ASP A 147 1.98 -1.55 33.42
C ASP A 147 1.90 -0.06 33.77
N ALA A 148 2.71 0.78 33.11
CA ALA A 148 2.64 2.23 33.27
C ALA A 148 1.27 2.77 32.80
N VAL A 149 0.73 2.26 31.68
CA VAL A 149 -0.61 2.62 31.19
C VAL A 149 -1.70 2.16 32.16
N LYS A 150 -1.64 0.92 32.67
CA LYS A 150 -2.58 0.41 33.68
C LYS A 150 -2.60 1.25 34.95
N ALA A 151 -1.43 1.68 35.41
CA ALA A 151 -1.30 2.53 36.60
C ALA A 151 -1.78 3.97 36.38
N ASN A 152 -1.77 4.45 35.14
CA ASN A 152 -2.10 5.84 34.80
C ASN A 152 -2.90 5.91 33.49
N PRO A 153 -4.15 5.41 33.44
CA PRO A 153 -4.96 5.44 32.23
C PRO A 153 -5.15 6.87 31.70
N GLY A 154 -5.01 7.05 30.41
CA GLY A 154 -5.17 8.35 29.73
C GLY A 154 -3.97 9.30 29.82
N LYS A 155 -2.91 8.95 30.55
CA LYS A 155 -1.72 9.81 30.74
C LYS A 155 -0.80 9.82 29.53
N PHE A 156 -0.52 8.67 28.95
CA PHE A 156 0.43 8.48 27.85
C PHE A 156 -0.25 8.49 26.49
N LYS A 157 0.34 9.17 25.51
CA LYS A 157 -0.25 9.37 24.19
C LYS A 157 0.37 8.43 23.16
N GLY A 158 -0.46 7.77 22.37
CA GLY A 158 -0.04 6.96 21.24
C GLY A 158 -0.18 7.67 19.91
N SER A 159 0.62 7.29 18.91
CA SER A 159 0.50 7.75 17.52
C SER A 159 1.01 6.70 16.53
N GLY A 160 0.90 6.98 15.23
CA GLY A 160 1.38 6.09 14.15
C GLY A 160 0.73 6.38 12.80
N THR A 161 -0.61 6.40 12.75
CA THR A 161 -1.42 6.73 11.56
C THR A 161 -2.59 7.63 11.95
N GLY A 162 -3.58 7.76 11.06
CA GLY A 162 -4.84 8.41 11.37
C GLY A 162 -5.66 7.65 12.43
N GLN A 163 -6.66 8.34 12.98
CA GLN A 163 -7.63 7.75 13.91
C GLN A 163 -8.33 6.55 13.24
N GLY A 164 -8.40 5.41 13.92
CA GLY A 164 -9.01 4.19 13.40
C GLY A 164 -8.17 3.45 12.35
N GLY A 165 -6.93 3.87 12.07
CA GLY A 165 -6.02 3.15 11.18
C GLY A 165 -5.31 1.98 11.89
N ILE A 166 -4.54 1.20 11.12
CA ILE A 166 -3.96 -0.07 11.59
C ILE A 166 -3.06 0.09 12.82
N TRP A 167 -2.26 1.14 12.89
CA TRP A 167 -1.37 1.35 14.04
C TRP A 167 -2.14 1.79 15.30
N HIS A 168 -3.30 2.49 15.13
CA HIS A 168 -4.21 2.74 16.24
C HIS A 168 -4.85 1.42 16.75
N LEU A 169 -5.30 0.57 15.83
CA LEU A 169 -5.87 -0.73 16.17
C LEU A 169 -4.83 -1.63 16.86
N ALA A 170 -3.57 -1.57 16.43
CA ALA A 170 -2.47 -2.31 17.08
C ALA A 170 -2.30 -1.91 18.55
N LEU A 171 -2.32 -0.62 18.86
CA LEU A 171 -2.22 -0.12 20.23
C LEU A 171 -3.46 -0.45 21.04
N ALA A 172 -4.63 -0.12 20.53
CA ALA A 172 -5.90 -0.31 21.24
C ALA A 172 -6.17 -1.79 21.55
N GLY A 173 -5.91 -2.67 20.57
CA GLY A 173 -6.09 -4.11 20.76
C GLY A 173 -5.08 -4.69 21.75
N MET A 174 -3.82 -4.31 21.68
CA MET A 174 -2.80 -4.73 22.65
C MET A 174 -3.15 -4.31 24.07
N LEU A 175 -3.56 -3.06 24.26
CA LEU A 175 -3.94 -2.56 25.59
C LEU A 175 -5.21 -3.22 26.11
N ASN A 176 -6.18 -3.48 25.23
CA ASN A 176 -7.41 -4.21 25.58
C ASN A 176 -7.10 -5.66 25.98
N ASP A 177 -6.29 -6.37 25.21
CA ASP A 177 -5.87 -7.75 25.49
C ASP A 177 -5.11 -7.83 26.83
N ALA A 178 -4.27 -6.84 27.10
CA ALA A 178 -3.54 -6.73 28.37
C ALA A 178 -4.41 -6.27 29.55
N GLY A 179 -5.69 -5.92 29.37
CA GLY A 179 -6.58 -5.41 30.43
C GLY A 179 -6.28 -3.97 30.86
N ALA A 180 -5.61 -3.18 30.00
CA ALA A 180 -5.35 -1.76 30.23
C ALA A 180 -6.45 -0.85 29.62
N GLY A 181 -7.43 -1.43 28.93
CA GLY A 181 -8.48 -0.72 28.19
C GLY A 181 -7.99 -0.22 26.81
N ALA A 182 -8.84 -0.31 25.81
CA ALA A 182 -8.51 0.05 24.43
C ALA A 182 -8.10 1.54 24.28
N ASP A 183 -8.62 2.40 25.11
CA ASP A 183 -8.37 3.84 25.22
C ASP A 183 -7.38 4.24 26.31
N GLY A 184 -6.72 3.26 26.95
CA GLY A 184 -5.77 3.48 28.03
C GLY A 184 -4.62 4.43 27.68
N ALA A 185 -4.24 4.49 26.39
CA ALA A 185 -3.33 5.50 25.84
C ALA A 185 -4.05 6.25 24.70
N PRO A 186 -4.49 7.51 24.95
CA PRO A 186 -5.19 8.33 23.94
C PRO A 186 -4.40 8.46 22.64
N TRP A 187 -5.11 8.31 21.51
CA TRP A 187 -4.49 8.38 20.18
C TRP A 187 -4.38 9.80 19.65
N VAL A 188 -3.19 10.15 19.19
CA VAL A 188 -2.89 11.39 18.46
C VAL A 188 -2.73 11.06 16.98
N PRO A 189 -3.70 11.43 16.10
CA PRO A 189 -3.63 11.09 14.70
C PRO A 189 -2.43 11.70 13.98
N SER A 190 -1.82 10.95 13.07
CA SER A 190 -0.76 11.43 12.18
C SER A 190 -1.03 11.05 10.72
N LYS A 191 -0.28 11.68 9.79
CA LYS A 191 -0.39 11.42 8.34
C LYS A 191 0.41 10.19 7.88
N GLY A 192 0.73 9.28 8.81
CA GLY A 192 1.51 8.07 8.61
C GLY A 192 2.57 7.89 9.68
N ALA A 193 3.32 6.78 9.63
CA ALA A 193 4.31 6.42 10.64
C ALA A 193 5.45 7.45 10.76
N ALA A 194 6.00 7.94 9.64
CA ALA A 194 7.12 8.88 9.69
C ALA A 194 6.79 10.18 10.45
N PRO A 195 5.67 10.90 10.20
CA PRO A 195 5.28 12.03 11.04
C PRO A 195 5.03 11.65 12.50
N GLY A 196 4.39 10.51 12.78
CA GLY A 196 4.17 10.04 14.16
C GLY A 196 5.48 9.81 14.92
N LEU A 197 6.48 9.21 14.26
CA LEU A 197 7.81 8.99 14.82
C LEU A 197 8.58 10.30 15.05
N GLN A 198 8.37 11.33 14.24
CA GLN A 198 8.93 12.66 14.48
C GLN A 198 8.31 13.29 15.75
N GLU A 199 6.99 13.17 15.93
CA GLU A 199 6.30 13.60 17.16
C GLU A 199 6.80 12.85 18.39
N LEU A 200 7.08 11.54 18.27
CA LEU A 200 7.69 10.74 19.33
C LEU A 200 9.06 11.31 19.74
N VAL A 201 9.93 11.56 18.77
CA VAL A 201 11.27 12.12 19.02
C VAL A 201 11.19 13.53 19.61
N ALA A 202 10.19 14.31 19.23
CA ALA A 202 9.94 15.66 19.76
C ALA A 202 9.28 15.66 21.15
N GLY A 203 8.79 14.50 21.64
CA GLY A 203 8.10 14.38 22.93
C GLY A 203 6.62 14.81 22.88
N GLY A 204 6.03 14.94 21.70
CA GLY A 204 4.60 15.24 21.53
C GLY A 204 3.70 14.02 21.82
N VAL A 205 4.25 12.82 21.67
CA VAL A 205 3.63 11.54 22.01
C VAL A 205 4.65 10.65 22.74
N ASP A 206 4.17 9.62 23.43
CA ASP A 206 4.99 8.75 24.28
C ASP A 206 5.30 7.40 23.62
N VAL A 207 4.43 6.91 22.74
CA VAL A 207 4.56 5.63 22.05
C VAL A 207 4.07 5.75 20.60
N VAL A 208 4.71 5.02 19.70
CA VAL A 208 4.25 4.83 18.31
C VAL A 208 4.19 3.35 18.01
N THR A 209 3.03 2.90 17.51
CA THR A 209 2.81 1.49 17.11
C THR A 209 2.88 1.34 15.59
N SER A 210 3.98 1.76 14.96
CA SER A 210 4.27 1.46 13.56
C SER A 210 5.02 0.13 13.41
N SER A 211 5.36 -0.30 12.20
CA SER A 211 6.32 -1.39 12.07
C SER A 211 7.72 -0.94 12.55
N VAL A 212 8.52 -1.89 13.06
CA VAL A 212 9.90 -1.63 13.51
C VAL A 212 10.74 -1.07 12.36
N VAL A 213 10.48 -1.55 11.15
CA VAL A 213 11.16 -1.13 9.92
C VAL A 213 10.99 0.37 9.65
N GLU A 214 9.80 0.91 9.88
CA GLU A 214 9.51 2.34 9.69
C GLU A 214 10.30 3.22 10.66
N ALA A 215 10.69 2.67 11.81
CA ALA A 215 11.52 3.35 12.82
C ALA A 215 13.03 3.11 12.62
N SER A 216 13.46 2.30 11.67
CA SER A 216 14.84 1.81 11.53
C SER A 216 15.90 2.90 11.54
N ALA A 217 15.68 3.99 10.80
CA ALA A 217 16.62 5.12 10.75
C ALA A 217 16.78 5.83 12.11
N LEU A 218 15.68 5.95 12.88
CA LEU A 218 15.69 6.57 14.22
C LEU A 218 16.27 5.62 15.26
N ILE A 219 16.08 4.32 15.11
CA ILE A 219 16.71 3.29 15.94
C ILE A 219 18.23 3.31 15.71
N ALA A 220 18.67 3.29 14.46
CA ALA A 220 20.10 3.38 14.10
C ALA A 220 20.75 4.68 14.60
N ALA A 221 20.00 5.79 14.63
CA ALA A 221 20.43 7.07 15.18
C ALA A 221 20.38 7.15 16.72
N GLY A 222 19.95 6.09 17.42
CA GLY A 222 19.84 6.06 18.87
C GLY A 222 18.79 7.04 19.44
N ARG A 223 17.76 7.40 18.64
CA ARG A 223 16.69 8.32 19.05
C ARG A 223 15.43 7.59 19.53
N VAL A 224 15.25 6.37 19.06
CA VAL A 224 14.09 5.51 19.33
C VAL A 224 14.59 4.11 19.66
N LYS A 225 13.88 3.39 20.52
CA LYS A 225 14.03 1.96 20.75
C LYS A 225 12.69 1.26 20.55
N SER A 226 12.73 -0.02 20.09
CA SER A 226 11.56 -0.86 19.95
C SER A 226 11.49 -1.85 21.11
N LEU A 227 10.35 -1.90 21.80
CA LEU A 227 10.14 -2.74 22.99
C LEU A 227 9.68 -4.16 22.63
N ALA A 228 8.88 -4.29 21.56
CA ALA A 228 8.43 -5.58 21.03
C ALA A 228 7.92 -5.44 19.60
N VAL A 229 7.74 -6.59 18.91
CA VAL A 229 7.04 -6.74 17.64
C VAL A 229 5.79 -7.60 17.84
N MET A 230 4.64 -7.19 17.25
CA MET A 230 3.35 -7.88 17.34
C MET A 230 3.21 -8.91 16.21
N GLY A 231 4.24 -9.69 15.99
CA GLY A 231 4.31 -10.76 15.00
C GLY A 231 4.49 -12.11 15.66
N GLU A 232 4.32 -13.18 14.89
CA GLU A 232 4.51 -14.54 15.33
C GLU A 232 5.99 -14.83 15.68
N GLU A 233 6.91 -14.22 14.91
CA GLU A 233 8.35 -14.39 15.04
C GLU A 233 9.07 -13.03 15.12
N ARG A 234 10.30 -13.05 15.65
CA ARG A 234 11.17 -11.88 15.60
C ARG A 234 11.55 -11.54 14.17
N LEU A 235 11.69 -10.26 13.88
CA LEU A 235 12.15 -9.79 12.58
C LEU A 235 13.66 -10.03 12.42
N GLY A 236 14.09 -10.71 11.34
CA GLY A 236 15.50 -11.04 11.13
C GLY A 236 16.44 -9.82 11.18
N ALA A 237 16.03 -8.70 10.57
CA ALA A 237 16.78 -7.44 10.59
C ALA A 237 16.82 -6.77 11.99
N PHE A 238 15.94 -7.18 12.91
CA PHE A 238 15.79 -6.65 14.27
C PHE A 238 15.71 -7.77 15.32
N ALA A 239 16.54 -8.79 15.19
CA ALA A 239 16.50 -10.01 15.99
C ALA A 239 16.63 -9.75 17.51
N ALA A 240 17.18 -8.61 17.93
CA ALA A 240 17.24 -8.21 19.32
C ALA A 240 15.88 -7.77 19.90
N VAL A 241 14.90 -7.38 19.04
CA VAL A 241 13.56 -6.98 19.48
C VAL A 241 12.72 -8.24 19.70
N PRO A 242 12.20 -8.50 20.90
CA PRO A 242 11.38 -9.67 21.19
C PRO A 242 10.01 -9.57 20.50
N THR A 243 9.31 -10.69 20.34
CA THR A 243 7.89 -10.66 20.05
C THR A 243 7.11 -10.19 21.29
N LEU A 244 5.89 -9.68 21.08
CA LEU A 244 5.00 -9.32 22.18
C LEU A 244 4.73 -10.53 23.08
N LYS A 245 4.59 -11.72 22.48
CA LYS A 245 4.42 -12.98 23.21
C LYS A 245 5.61 -13.30 24.12
N GLU A 246 6.84 -13.15 23.61
CA GLU A 246 8.04 -13.36 24.42
C GLU A 246 8.16 -12.32 25.56
N ALA A 247 7.77 -11.08 25.32
CA ALA A 247 7.90 -9.99 26.27
C ALA A 247 6.81 -9.96 27.34
N THR A 248 5.59 -10.44 27.04
CA THR A 248 4.41 -10.27 27.91
C THR A 248 3.56 -11.52 28.09
N GLY A 249 3.76 -12.55 27.28
CA GLY A 249 2.88 -13.72 27.21
C GLY A 249 1.61 -13.54 26.38
N SER A 250 1.33 -12.33 25.86
CA SER A 250 0.17 -12.04 25.01
C SER A 250 0.30 -12.67 23.62
N ASP A 251 -0.77 -13.30 23.15
CA ASP A 251 -0.88 -13.81 21.78
C ASP A 251 -1.39 -12.75 20.78
N TRP A 252 -1.54 -11.49 21.20
CA TRP A 252 -1.98 -10.40 20.34
C TRP A 252 -0.98 -10.15 19.20
N GLN A 253 -1.51 -10.17 17.99
CA GLN A 253 -0.75 -9.91 16.75
C GLN A 253 -1.48 -8.88 15.91
N MET A 254 -0.72 -8.02 15.25
CA MET A 254 -1.26 -7.04 14.32
C MET A 254 -0.20 -6.68 13.27
N ALA A 255 -0.64 -6.52 12.02
CA ALA A 255 0.25 -6.17 10.92
C ALA A 255 -0.46 -5.30 9.88
N ALA A 256 0.31 -4.45 9.22
CA ALA A 256 -0.11 -3.76 8.01
C ALA A 256 0.27 -4.57 6.78
N TRP A 257 -0.56 -4.51 5.75
CA TRP A 257 -0.23 -5.01 4.43
C TRP A 257 -0.30 -3.89 3.39
N ARG A 258 0.46 -4.07 2.29
CA ARG A 258 0.48 -3.16 1.16
C ARG A 258 0.39 -3.94 -0.14
N GLY A 259 -0.44 -3.45 -1.05
CA GLY A 259 -0.58 -3.98 -2.39
C GLY A 259 -0.69 -2.87 -3.43
N VAL A 260 -0.57 -3.22 -4.69
CA VAL A 260 -0.85 -2.31 -5.81
C VAL A 260 -2.24 -2.63 -6.34
N ALA A 261 -3.03 -1.59 -6.57
CA ALA A 261 -4.34 -1.70 -7.19
C ALA A 261 -4.65 -0.44 -8.01
N GLY A 262 -5.59 -0.55 -8.92
CA GLY A 262 -6.19 0.59 -9.62
C GLY A 262 -7.67 0.74 -9.28
N PRO A 263 -8.41 1.67 -9.91
CA PRO A 263 -9.85 1.80 -9.75
C PRO A 263 -10.57 0.54 -10.25
N ALA A 264 -11.76 0.28 -9.75
CA ALA A 264 -12.58 -0.84 -10.22
C ALA A 264 -12.87 -0.73 -11.73
N GLY A 265 -12.83 -1.86 -12.44
CA GLY A 265 -13.17 -1.92 -13.87
C GLY A 265 -12.04 -1.50 -14.81
N MET A 266 -10.79 -1.58 -14.40
CA MET A 266 -9.66 -1.40 -15.32
C MET A 266 -9.72 -2.41 -16.48
N PRO A 267 -9.28 -2.03 -17.71
CA PRO A 267 -9.20 -2.96 -18.83
C PRO A 267 -8.29 -4.15 -18.53
N ASP A 268 -8.68 -5.33 -19.00
CA ASP A 268 -7.91 -6.57 -18.80
C ASP A 268 -6.47 -6.45 -19.35
N GLU A 269 -6.29 -5.78 -20.48
CA GLU A 269 -4.98 -5.55 -21.11
C GLU A 269 -4.06 -4.73 -20.19
N ALA A 270 -4.54 -3.59 -19.71
CA ALA A 270 -3.75 -2.73 -18.81
C ALA A 270 -3.45 -3.46 -17.49
N THR A 271 -4.44 -4.15 -16.93
CA THR A 271 -4.29 -4.94 -15.70
C THR A 271 -3.25 -6.05 -15.87
N ALA A 272 -3.33 -6.80 -16.96
CA ALA A 272 -2.38 -7.88 -17.25
C ALA A 272 -0.95 -7.35 -17.46
N LYS A 273 -0.80 -6.23 -18.21
CA LYS A 273 0.51 -5.62 -18.46
C LYS A 273 1.17 -5.14 -17.17
N ILE A 274 0.41 -4.42 -16.31
CA ILE A 274 0.94 -3.95 -15.02
C ILE A 274 1.24 -5.13 -14.09
N SER A 275 0.38 -6.15 -14.04
CA SER A 275 0.58 -7.34 -13.21
C SER A 275 1.86 -8.09 -13.60
N ALA A 276 2.08 -8.30 -14.90
CA ALA A 276 3.29 -8.95 -15.40
C ALA A 276 4.56 -8.14 -15.07
N ALA A 277 4.53 -6.82 -15.30
CA ALA A 277 5.64 -5.95 -14.95
C ALA A 277 5.92 -5.95 -13.43
N LEU A 278 4.89 -5.91 -12.60
CA LEU A 278 5.04 -5.94 -11.15
C LEU A 278 5.58 -7.28 -10.64
N GLU A 279 5.25 -8.41 -11.32
CA GLU A 279 5.81 -9.71 -10.99
C GLU A 279 7.32 -9.78 -11.33
N VAL A 280 7.74 -9.17 -12.45
CA VAL A 280 9.18 -9.02 -12.76
C VAL A 280 9.87 -8.16 -11.70
N VAL A 281 9.30 -7.02 -11.34
CA VAL A 281 9.80 -6.17 -10.25
C VAL A 281 9.93 -6.94 -8.94
N TRP A 282 8.87 -7.67 -8.54
CA TRP A 282 8.88 -8.48 -7.33
C TRP A 282 10.03 -9.50 -7.30
N ASN A 283 10.31 -10.17 -8.42
CA ASN A 283 11.36 -11.19 -8.52
C ASN A 283 12.75 -10.62 -8.77
N SER A 284 12.90 -9.29 -8.95
CA SER A 284 14.20 -8.66 -9.18
C SER A 284 15.06 -8.67 -7.91
N ASP A 285 16.36 -8.88 -8.07
CA ASP A 285 17.32 -8.81 -6.98
C ASP A 285 17.26 -7.44 -6.29
N GLU A 286 17.11 -6.37 -7.05
CA GLU A 286 17.07 -4.99 -6.56
C GLU A 286 15.88 -4.76 -5.59
N PHE A 287 14.69 -5.23 -5.94
CA PHE A 287 13.53 -5.14 -5.06
C PHE A 287 13.69 -6.03 -3.82
N GLN A 288 14.14 -7.27 -4.01
CA GLN A 288 14.34 -8.22 -2.92
C GLN A 288 15.40 -7.74 -1.92
N GLU A 289 16.53 -7.21 -2.41
CA GLU A 289 17.59 -6.65 -1.57
C GLU A 289 17.12 -5.39 -0.83
N PHE A 290 16.37 -4.50 -1.51
CA PHE A 290 15.79 -3.33 -0.88
C PHE A 290 14.86 -3.70 0.27
N MET A 291 13.94 -4.64 0.06
CA MET A 291 12.97 -5.08 1.07
C MET A 291 13.69 -5.76 2.25
N LYS A 292 14.54 -6.75 1.98
CA LYS A 292 15.31 -7.49 2.99
C LYS A 292 16.29 -6.60 3.75
N GLY A 293 17.03 -5.75 3.03
CA GLY A 293 18.03 -4.87 3.60
C GLY A 293 17.44 -3.83 4.56
N ARG A 294 16.17 -3.48 4.38
CA ARG A 294 15.42 -2.62 5.30
C ARG A 294 14.62 -3.39 6.34
N GLY A 295 14.43 -4.70 6.15
CA GLY A 295 13.65 -5.55 7.02
C GLY A 295 12.14 -5.54 6.74
N PHE A 296 11.70 -5.07 5.56
CA PHE A 296 10.31 -5.16 5.14
C PHE A 296 9.91 -6.62 4.91
N GLY A 297 8.74 -6.99 5.39
CA GLY A 297 8.16 -8.32 5.17
C GLY A 297 7.74 -8.53 3.72
N LEU A 298 8.17 -9.63 3.13
CA LEU A 298 7.87 -10.03 1.76
C LEU A 298 6.70 -11.00 1.74
N VAL A 299 5.68 -10.68 0.96
CA VAL A 299 4.56 -11.56 0.65
C VAL A 299 4.13 -11.30 -0.79
N TRP A 300 3.80 -12.32 -1.54
CA TRP A 300 3.28 -12.17 -2.90
C TRP A 300 1.96 -12.88 -3.05
N LYS A 301 0.94 -12.11 -3.50
CA LYS A 301 -0.34 -12.65 -3.91
C LYS A 301 -0.81 -11.90 -5.15
N PRO A 302 -0.91 -12.57 -6.31
CA PRO A 302 -1.41 -11.94 -7.54
C PRO A 302 -2.90 -11.62 -7.44
N GLY A 303 -3.42 -10.84 -8.36
CA GLY A 303 -4.73 -10.19 -8.37
C GLY A 303 -5.87 -10.93 -7.68
N ALA A 304 -6.23 -12.14 -8.13
CA ALA A 304 -7.35 -12.90 -7.55
C ALA A 304 -7.10 -13.32 -6.09
N GLU A 305 -5.87 -13.72 -5.77
CA GLU A 305 -5.50 -14.05 -4.39
C GLU A 305 -5.46 -12.80 -3.51
N PHE A 306 -5.05 -11.68 -4.08
CA PHE A 306 -5.07 -10.40 -3.36
C PHE A 306 -6.51 -9.91 -3.11
N ALA A 307 -7.43 -10.09 -4.06
CA ALA A 307 -8.86 -9.82 -3.83
C ALA A 307 -9.40 -10.61 -2.62
N THR A 308 -9.15 -11.92 -2.59
CA THR A 308 -9.54 -12.78 -1.48
C THR A 308 -8.88 -12.36 -0.16
N TRP A 309 -7.60 -11.93 -0.21
CA TRP A 309 -6.91 -11.39 0.96
C TRP A 309 -7.59 -10.14 1.51
N MET A 310 -7.97 -9.19 0.64
CA MET A 310 -8.67 -7.96 1.05
C MET A 310 -10.01 -8.28 1.74
N GLU A 311 -10.81 -9.19 1.19
CA GLU A 311 -12.08 -9.60 1.77
C GLU A 311 -11.92 -10.26 3.16
N ASN A 312 -10.97 -11.18 3.29
CA ASN A 312 -10.69 -11.85 4.57
C ASN A 312 -10.13 -10.87 5.62
N SER A 313 -9.26 -9.97 5.19
CA SER A 313 -8.69 -8.91 6.05
C SER A 313 -9.76 -7.96 6.56
N ASP A 314 -10.69 -7.53 5.69
CA ASP A 314 -11.82 -6.68 6.03
C ASP A 314 -12.68 -7.29 7.15
N ALA A 315 -13.13 -8.52 6.96
CA ALA A 315 -13.96 -9.23 7.94
C ALA A 315 -13.25 -9.41 9.30
N ALA A 316 -11.97 -9.78 9.27
CA ALA A 316 -11.18 -9.98 10.49
C ALA A 316 -10.95 -8.65 11.24
N LEU A 317 -10.57 -7.59 10.52
CA LEU A 317 -10.33 -6.27 11.11
C LEU A 317 -11.61 -5.63 11.63
N GLY A 318 -12.74 -5.77 10.92
CA GLY A 318 -14.05 -5.32 11.39
C GLY A 318 -14.42 -5.92 12.74
N THR A 319 -14.21 -7.23 12.91
CA THR A 319 -14.43 -7.92 14.17
C THR A 319 -13.59 -7.33 15.31
N VAL A 320 -12.31 -7.09 15.06
CA VAL A 320 -11.41 -6.51 16.07
C VAL A 320 -11.79 -5.07 16.37
N MET A 321 -12.09 -4.26 15.35
CA MET A 321 -12.50 -2.86 15.54
C MET A 321 -13.77 -2.72 16.37
N GLN A 322 -14.74 -3.62 16.18
CA GLN A 322 -15.93 -3.70 17.03
C GLN A 322 -15.58 -4.03 18.48
N ALA A 323 -14.70 -5.03 18.70
CA ALA A 323 -14.30 -5.46 20.03
C ALA A 323 -13.60 -4.37 20.86
N VAL A 324 -12.85 -3.45 20.18
CA VAL A 324 -12.13 -2.37 20.85
C VAL A 324 -12.82 -0.99 20.74
N GLY A 325 -14.06 -0.95 20.21
CA GLY A 325 -14.86 0.28 20.11
C GLY A 325 -14.40 1.29 19.05
N LEU A 326 -13.66 0.84 18.04
CA LEU A 326 -13.21 1.67 16.90
C LEU A 326 -14.15 1.59 15.69
N ALA A 327 -15.07 0.61 15.63
CA ALA A 327 -16.15 0.56 14.66
C ALA A 327 -17.29 1.51 15.07
N LYS A 328 -18.01 2.07 14.06
CA LYS A 328 -19.21 2.91 14.25
C LYS A 328 -20.46 2.21 13.76
#